data_b5583b2d56cc2eeea0667026a1f7a952
#
_entry.id   b5583b2d56cc2eeea0667026a1f7a952
#
_cell.length_a   1.000
_cell.length_b   1.000
_cell.length_c   1.000
_cell.angle_alpha   90.00
_cell.angle_beta   90.00
_cell.angle_gamma   90.00
#
_symmetry.space_group_name_H-M   'P 1'
#
loop_
_entity.id
_entity.type
_entity.pdbx_description
1 polymer ?
#
loop_
_entity_poly.entity_id
_entity_poly.type
_entity_poly.pdbx_seq_one_letter_code
_entity_poly.pdbx_strand_id
1 'polypeptide(L)'
;MSERTPHHGIIVGTDGSPSARAALQWAATEAAMHHVPLTVVHVAPSLPATAPTMIWPSGRIADEILAIEEAEARRIVDEAVELVRSIGGGDRPEVNSEALFGGVVPTLVDLSKEAKMVVVGCRGRSAADRRLLGSVSSGVVHHAHCPVAVIHGENLPEHDKRPVLVGIDGSRASELATAIAFDEASRRGVPLMALHVWADADMSIVPSMEAAALQQAAETVLAESLAGWQERYPEVEVQRLVEFENPASQLLRHSENASLVVVGSHGRGGFAGMLLGSVSSAVAHACQVPVIVARQR
;
A
#
# COMPACT_ATOMS: atom_id res chain seq x y z
N MET A 1 20.54 -17.94 -2.66
CA MET A 1 20.26 -16.94 -1.60
C MET A 1 19.06 -17.49 -0.84
N SER A 2 19.20 -17.81 0.45
CA SER A 2 18.09 -18.30 1.27
C SER A 2 17.05 -17.18 1.42
N GLU A 3 15.85 -17.37 0.89
CA GLU A 3 14.71 -16.50 1.15
C GLU A 3 14.41 -16.60 2.65
N ARG A 4 14.79 -15.57 3.41
CA ARG A 4 14.32 -15.43 4.79
C ARG A 4 12.82 -15.23 4.74
N THR A 5 12.08 -16.16 5.30
CA THR A 5 10.63 -16.02 5.51
C THR A 5 10.43 -14.79 6.39
N PRO A 6 9.64 -13.78 5.97
CA PRO A 6 9.40 -12.58 6.77
C PRO A 6 8.74 -12.99 8.10
N HIS A 7 9.37 -12.67 9.24
CA HIS A 7 8.87 -13.06 10.57
C HIS A 7 7.49 -12.48 10.88
N HIS A 8 7.14 -11.30 10.33
CA HIS A 8 5.87 -10.61 10.61
C HIS A 8 4.76 -10.88 9.59
N GLY A 9 5.04 -11.56 8.47
CA GLY A 9 4.06 -11.71 7.41
C GLY A 9 3.56 -10.36 6.88
N ILE A 10 2.24 -10.12 6.93
CA ILE A 10 1.66 -8.80 6.64
C ILE A 10 1.50 -8.04 7.95
N ILE A 11 1.99 -6.80 7.98
CA ILE A 11 1.80 -5.89 9.12
C ILE A 11 0.67 -4.93 8.80
N VAL A 12 -0.24 -4.71 9.75
CA VAL A 12 -1.25 -3.66 9.65
C VAL A 12 -1.14 -2.69 10.80
N GLY A 13 -0.93 -1.41 10.47
CA GLY A 13 -0.94 -0.32 11.45
C GLY A 13 -2.36 0.13 11.80
N THR A 14 -2.68 0.21 13.09
CA THR A 14 -3.99 0.65 13.55
C THR A 14 -3.90 1.74 14.61
N ASP A 15 -4.80 2.73 14.53
CA ASP A 15 -5.05 3.74 15.54
C ASP A 15 -6.51 3.73 16.02
N GLY A 16 -7.29 2.70 15.64
CA GLY A 16 -8.70 2.57 15.92
C GLY A 16 -9.63 3.44 15.06
N SER A 17 -9.10 4.20 14.09
CA SER A 17 -9.91 5.01 13.17
C SER A 17 -10.74 4.16 12.21
N PRO A 18 -11.80 4.71 11.58
CA PRO A 18 -12.56 3.98 10.56
C PRO A 18 -11.70 3.50 9.39
N SER A 19 -10.74 4.31 8.94
CA SER A 19 -9.85 3.93 7.85
C SER A 19 -8.85 2.83 8.28
N ALA A 20 -8.43 2.80 9.55
CA ALA A 20 -7.62 1.71 10.08
C ALA A 20 -8.43 0.40 10.19
N ARG A 21 -9.74 0.48 10.48
CA ARG A 21 -10.62 -0.71 10.45
C ARG A 21 -10.75 -1.29 9.05
N ALA A 22 -10.92 -0.47 8.03
CA ALA A 22 -10.91 -0.93 6.64
C ALA A 22 -9.55 -1.56 6.26
N ALA A 23 -8.45 -0.97 6.74
CA ALA A 23 -7.11 -1.53 6.55
C ALA A 23 -6.95 -2.90 7.23
N LEU A 24 -7.49 -3.09 8.45
CA LEU A 24 -7.51 -4.37 9.15
C LEU A 24 -8.29 -5.44 8.37
N GLN A 25 -9.47 -5.10 7.85
CA GLN A 25 -10.28 -6.03 7.06
C GLN A 25 -9.56 -6.44 5.79
N TRP A 26 -9.00 -5.50 5.07
CA TRP A 26 -8.23 -5.76 3.85
C TRP A 26 -6.99 -6.62 4.15
N ALA A 27 -6.22 -6.26 5.17
CA ALA A 27 -5.01 -6.99 5.55
C ALA A 27 -5.29 -8.42 6.00
N ALA A 28 -6.41 -8.67 6.68
CA ALA A 28 -6.83 -10.01 7.09
C ALA A 28 -7.13 -10.89 5.87
N THR A 29 -7.89 -10.37 4.89
CA THR A 29 -8.17 -11.05 3.63
C THR A 29 -6.89 -11.33 2.85
N GLU A 30 -6.00 -10.36 2.81
CA GLU A 30 -4.71 -10.44 2.11
C GLU A 30 -3.80 -11.50 2.75
N ALA A 31 -3.68 -11.50 4.08
CA ALA A 31 -2.87 -12.47 4.80
C ALA A 31 -3.38 -13.91 4.61
N ALA A 32 -4.70 -14.10 4.64
CA ALA A 32 -5.33 -15.39 4.34
C ALA A 32 -5.04 -15.85 2.91
N MET A 33 -5.24 -14.97 1.93
CA MET A 33 -5.02 -15.26 0.51
C MET A 33 -3.55 -15.58 0.18
N HIS A 34 -2.62 -14.95 0.89
CA HIS A 34 -1.19 -15.19 0.75
C HIS A 34 -0.64 -16.31 1.66
N HIS A 35 -1.46 -16.91 2.53
CA HIS A 35 -1.07 -17.93 3.51
C HIS A 35 0.12 -17.49 4.39
N VAL A 36 0.06 -16.24 4.90
CA VAL A 36 1.08 -15.67 5.78
C VAL A 36 0.45 -15.15 7.08
N PRO A 37 1.23 -15.02 8.17
CA PRO A 37 0.73 -14.38 9.39
C PRO A 37 0.29 -12.94 9.16
N LEU A 38 -0.65 -12.47 9.99
CA LEU A 38 -1.03 -11.06 10.10
C LEU A 38 -0.55 -10.53 11.45
N THR A 39 0.25 -9.47 11.44
CA THR A 39 0.67 -8.78 12.66
C THR A 39 -0.04 -7.43 12.78
N VAL A 40 -0.91 -7.31 13.79
CA VAL A 40 -1.63 -6.07 14.11
C VAL A 40 -0.73 -5.21 15.00
N VAL A 41 -0.41 -4.00 14.58
CA VAL A 41 0.49 -3.09 15.30
C VAL A 41 -0.21 -1.78 15.63
N HIS A 42 -0.23 -1.43 16.92
CA HIS A 42 -0.53 -0.09 17.38
C HIS A 42 0.74 0.55 17.96
N VAL A 43 1.05 1.77 17.57
CA VAL A 43 2.18 2.53 18.10
C VAL A 43 1.65 3.78 18.80
N ALA A 44 1.74 3.78 20.11
CA ALA A 44 1.40 4.93 20.95
C ALA A 44 2.60 5.89 21.05
N PRO A 45 2.37 7.22 21.11
CA PRO A 45 3.46 8.17 21.33
C PRO A 45 4.15 7.91 22.68
N SER A 46 5.48 7.93 22.70
CA SER A 46 6.22 7.93 23.96
C SER A 46 6.06 9.27 24.66
N LEU A 47 5.82 9.28 25.96
CA LEU A 47 5.93 10.50 26.75
C LEU A 47 7.37 11.04 26.66
N PRO A 48 7.57 12.35 26.46
CA PRO A 48 8.90 12.92 26.48
C PRO A 48 9.57 12.62 27.83
N ALA A 49 10.82 12.14 27.82
CA ALA A 49 11.57 11.83 29.03
C ALA A 49 11.70 13.03 30.01
N THR A 50 11.44 14.26 29.54
CA THR A 50 11.45 15.49 30.30
C THR A 50 10.09 15.84 30.94
N ALA A 51 8.99 15.17 30.54
CA ALA A 51 7.66 15.48 31.06
C ALA A 51 7.52 15.24 32.60
N PRO A 52 8.13 14.21 33.20
CA PRO A 52 8.01 13.94 34.61
C PRO A 52 8.72 14.97 35.52
N THR A 53 9.80 15.58 35.03
CA THR A 53 10.66 16.43 35.87
C THR A 53 10.17 17.89 35.99
N MET A 54 9.31 18.34 35.08
CA MET A 54 8.88 19.74 35.09
C MET A 54 7.61 20.04 35.91
N ILE A 55 6.81 19.06 36.30
CA ILE A 55 5.46 19.32 36.76
C ILE A 55 5.14 18.80 38.19
N TRP A 56 5.78 17.71 38.67
CA TRP A 56 5.40 17.15 39.98
C TRP A 56 6.55 16.49 40.74
N PRO A 57 6.72 16.84 42.05
CA PRO A 57 7.81 16.30 42.88
C PRO A 57 7.64 14.84 43.30
N SER A 58 6.48 14.22 43.09
CA SER A 58 6.16 12.90 43.64
C SER A 58 6.28 11.72 42.69
N GLY A 59 6.53 11.93 41.40
CA GLY A 59 6.69 10.85 40.41
C GLY A 59 5.43 10.00 40.11
N ARG A 60 4.48 9.95 41.04
CA ARG A 60 3.30 9.03 40.98
C ARG A 60 2.33 9.33 39.84
N ILE A 61 2.20 10.58 39.42
CA ILE A 61 1.29 10.95 38.31
C ILE A 61 1.85 10.49 36.96
N ALA A 62 3.16 10.43 36.81
CA ALA A 62 3.78 9.91 35.61
C ALA A 62 3.49 8.39 35.41
N ASP A 63 3.54 7.63 36.51
CA ASP A 63 3.25 6.18 36.46
C ASP A 63 1.77 5.93 36.18
N GLU A 64 0.85 6.73 36.72
CA GLU A 64 -0.58 6.63 36.47
C GLU A 64 -0.92 6.96 34.98
N ILE A 65 -0.30 8.01 34.42
CA ILE A 65 -0.48 8.38 33.01
C ILE A 65 0.05 7.27 32.09
N LEU A 66 1.24 6.73 32.37
CA LEU A 66 1.80 5.62 31.62
C LEU A 66 0.90 4.39 31.64
N ALA A 67 0.35 4.05 32.81
CA ALA A 67 -0.55 2.92 32.93
C ALA A 67 -1.86 3.11 32.13
N ILE A 68 -2.38 4.34 32.08
CA ILE A 68 -3.56 4.68 31.25
C ILE A 68 -3.23 4.56 29.76
N GLU A 69 -2.10 5.08 29.32
CA GLU A 69 -1.67 5.00 27.91
C GLU A 69 -1.42 3.54 27.49
N GLU A 70 -0.78 2.74 28.34
CA GLU A 70 -0.60 1.31 28.09
C GLU A 70 -1.93 0.55 28.01
N ALA A 71 -2.87 0.84 28.90
CA ALA A 71 -4.19 0.23 28.89
C ALA A 71 -4.97 0.59 27.61
N GLU A 72 -4.90 1.86 27.19
CA GLU A 72 -5.55 2.32 25.97
C GLU A 72 -4.90 1.69 24.71
N ALA A 73 -3.57 1.60 24.65
CA ALA A 73 -2.87 0.95 23.55
C ALA A 73 -3.24 -0.53 23.44
N ARG A 74 -3.31 -1.25 24.55
CA ARG A 74 -3.76 -2.64 24.59
C ARG A 74 -5.22 -2.77 24.13
N ARG A 75 -6.12 -1.90 24.62
CA ARG A 75 -7.52 -1.89 24.21
C ARG A 75 -7.69 -1.74 22.70
N ILE A 76 -6.94 -0.82 22.06
CA ILE A 76 -6.98 -0.62 20.60
C ILE A 76 -6.53 -1.88 19.87
N VAL A 77 -5.49 -2.53 20.34
CA VAL A 77 -4.97 -3.78 19.75
C VAL A 77 -5.98 -4.92 19.91
N ASP A 78 -6.54 -5.10 21.11
CA ASP A 78 -7.50 -6.16 21.41
C ASP A 78 -8.77 -6.01 20.54
N GLU A 79 -9.33 -4.80 20.45
CA GLU A 79 -10.46 -4.51 19.55
C GLU A 79 -10.14 -4.80 18.09
N ALA A 80 -8.92 -4.48 17.64
CA ALA A 80 -8.48 -4.75 16.29
C ALA A 80 -8.35 -6.28 16.02
N VAL A 81 -7.80 -7.04 16.97
CA VAL A 81 -7.71 -8.50 16.88
C VAL A 81 -9.09 -9.15 16.88
N GLU A 82 -10.01 -8.68 17.71
CA GLU A 82 -11.40 -9.15 17.71
C GLU A 82 -12.09 -8.88 16.38
N LEU A 83 -11.88 -7.68 15.80
CA LEU A 83 -12.40 -7.36 14.48
C LEU A 83 -11.87 -8.34 13.42
N VAL A 84 -10.56 -8.59 13.38
CA VAL A 84 -9.95 -9.54 12.44
C VAL A 84 -10.52 -10.95 12.62
N ARG A 85 -10.69 -11.40 13.86
CA ARG A 85 -11.27 -12.72 14.18
C ARG A 85 -12.75 -12.83 13.80
N SER A 86 -13.48 -11.71 13.77
CA SER A 86 -14.89 -11.67 13.38
C SER A 86 -15.11 -11.74 11.86
N ILE A 87 -14.07 -11.48 11.06
CA ILE A 87 -14.15 -11.58 9.60
C ILE A 87 -14.39 -13.04 9.23
N GLY A 88 -15.56 -13.31 8.66
CA GLY A 88 -15.96 -14.65 8.24
C GLY A 88 -15.31 -15.05 6.92
N GLY A 89 -15.06 -16.35 6.73
CA GLY A 89 -14.58 -16.94 5.47
C GLY A 89 -13.33 -17.80 5.67
N GLY A 90 -13.15 -18.83 4.84
CA GLY A 90 -12.04 -19.72 4.57
C GLY A 90 -10.90 -19.89 5.59
N ASP A 91 -9.70 -19.98 5.08
CA ASP A 91 -8.45 -20.04 5.86
C ASP A 91 -8.24 -18.72 6.62
N ARG A 92 -8.14 -18.85 7.95
CA ARG A 92 -7.83 -17.70 8.80
C ARG A 92 -6.31 -17.55 8.95
N PRO A 93 -5.76 -16.35 8.77
CA PRO A 93 -4.34 -16.15 9.04
C PRO A 93 -4.03 -16.33 10.53
N GLU A 94 -2.82 -16.76 10.86
CA GLU A 94 -2.29 -16.61 12.21
C GLU A 94 -2.22 -15.11 12.54
N VAL A 95 -2.80 -14.70 13.67
CA VAL A 95 -2.89 -13.30 14.07
C VAL A 95 -1.98 -13.04 15.26
N ASN A 96 -0.95 -12.24 15.04
CA ASN A 96 -0.08 -11.68 16.06
C ASN A 96 -0.47 -10.23 16.34
N SER A 97 -0.11 -9.72 17.52
CA SER A 97 -0.45 -8.34 17.88
C SER A 97 0.62 -7.71 18.76
N GLU A 98 0.90 -6.43 18.52
CA GLU A 98 1.91 -5.66 19.24
C GLU A 98 1.40 -4.25 19.56
N ALA A 99 1.52 -3.87 20.84
CA ALA A 99 1.35 -2.50 21.31
C ALA A 99 2.75 -1.93 21.62
N LEU A 100 3.21 -1.00 20.79
CA LEU A 100 4.54 -0.41 20.85
C LEU A 100 4.47 1.06 21.24
N PHE A 101 5.58 1.60 21.78
CA PHE A 101 5.70 2.99 22.17
C PHE A 101 6.83 3.66 21.42
N GLY A 102 6.55 4.82 20.80
CA GLY A 102 7.57 5.53 20.03
C GLY A 102 7.03 6.41 18.92
N GLY A 103 7.90 6.73 17.99
CA GLY A 103 7.50 7.40 16.75
C GLY A 103 6.81 6.43 15.80
N VAL A 104 5.55 6.69 15.43
CA VAL A 104 4.74 5.76 14.62
C VAL A 104 5.43 5.41 13.30
N VAL A 105 5.88 6.41 12.54
CA VAL A 105 6.53 6.18 11.24
C VAL A 105 7.85 5.43 11.38
N PRO A 106 8.81 5.85 12.22
CA PRO A 106 10.06 5.10 12.42
C PRO A 106 9.84 3.64 12.82
N THR A 107 8.89 3.38 13.71
CA THR A 107 8.59 2.02 14.18
C THR A 107 8.05 1.14 13.06
N LEU A 108 7.04 1.61 12.29
CA LEU A 108 6.50 0.87 11.16
C LEU A 108 7.53 0.66 10.04
N VAL A 109 8.39 1.65 9.81
CA VAL A 109 9.51 1.53 8.84
C VAL A 109 10.52 0.49 9.30
N ASP A 110 10.83 0.42 10.58
CA ASP A 110 11.76 -0.60 11.10
C ASP A 110 11.17 -2.01 10.96
N LEU A 111 9.93 -2.20 11.37
CA LEU A 111 9.19 -3.46 11.20
C LEU A 111 9.06 -3.89 9.72
N SER A 112 8.96 -2.94 8.80
CA SER A 112 8.87 -3.23 7.36
C SER A 112 10.08 -3.95 6.78
N LYS A 113 11.22 -3.96 7.48
CA LYS A 113 12.44 -4.68 7.06
C LYS A 113 12.25 -6.20 7.06
N GLU A 114 11.34 -6.70 7.90
CA GLU A 114 11.07 -8.12 8.09
C GLU A 114 9.61 -8.49 7.75
N ALA A 115 8.90 -7.59 7.07
CA ALA A 115 7.54 -7.79 6.62
C ALA A 115 7.46 -8.12 5.12
N LYS A 116 6.44 -8.89 4.74
CA LYS A 116 6.07 -9.08 3.34
C LYS A 116 5.42 -7.81 2.77
N MET A 117 4.59 -7.14 3.57
CA MET A 117 3.86 -5.92 3.22
C MET A 117 3.49 -5.17 4.49
N VAL A 118 3.45 -3.84 4.43
CA VAL A 118 2.82 -3.00 5.46
C VAL A 118 1.53 -2.43 4.92
N VAL A 119 0.45 -2.56 5.69
CA VAL A 119 -0.89 -2.06 5.37
C VAL A 119 -1.23 -0.92 6.30
N VAL A 120 -1.69 0.21 5.76
CA VAL A 120 -2.12 1.38 6.52
C VAL A 120 -3.41 1.94 5.94
N GLY A 121 -4.27 2.48 6.79
CA GLY A 121 -5.39 3.29 6.33
C GLY A 121 -4.89 4.61 5.72
N CYS A 122 -5.59 5.16 4.77
CA CYS A 122 -5.20 6.42 4.14
C CYS A 122 -5.15 7.59 5.12
N ARG A 123 -5.86 7.53 6.26
CA ARG A 123 -5.97 8.59 7.27
C ARG A 123 -6.01 8.02 8.68
N GLY A 124 -5.69 8.86 9.68
CA GLY A 124 -5.83 8.54 11.09
C GLY A 124 -6.95 9.35 11.76
N ARG A 125 -7.05 9.24 13.08
CA ARG A 125 -8.08 9.88 13.94
C ARG A 125 -8.14 11.40 13.83
N SER A 126 -7.06 12.07 13.48
CA SER A 126 -6.96 13.55 13.46
C SER A 126 -7.19 14.20 12.11
N ALA A 127 -7.47 13.44 11.04
CA ALA A 127 -7.57 13.98 9.70
C ALA A 127 -8.94 14.60 9.43
N ALA A 128 -9.00 15.94 9.32
CA ALA A 128 -10.20 16.70 9.02
C ALA A 128 -10.51 16.79 7.50
N ASP A 129 -9.51 16.68 6.64
CA ASP A 129 -9.69 16.81 5.19
C ASP A 129 -9.73 15.42 4.53
N ARG A 130 -10.81 15.16 3.78
CA ARG A 130 -11.08 13.87 3.12
C ARG A 130 -10.22 13.57 1.88
N ARG A 131 -9.38 14.52 1.44
CA ARG A 131 -8.64 14.44 0.17
C ARG A 131 -7.14 14.21 0.32
N LEU A 132 -6.59 14.22 1.55
CA LEU A 132 -5.15 14.13 1.78
C LEU A 132 -4.78 12.82 2.48
N LEU A 133 -3.66 12.24 2.06
CA LEU A 133 -3.03 11.13 2.75
C LEU A 133 -2.53 11.57 4.12
N GLY A 134 -2.76 10.78 5.16
CA GLY A 134 -2.30 11.06 6.52
C GLY A 134 -0.77 11.06 6.63
N SER A 135 -0.24 11.74 7.66
CA SER A 135 1.21 11.84 7.90
C SER A 135 1.88 10.48 8.09
N VAL A 136 1.22 9.55 8.78
CA VAL A 136 1.73 8.18 8.99
C VAL A 136 1.77 7.42 7.67
N SER A 137 0.67 7.38 6.93
CA SER A 137 0.57 6.68 5.64
C SER A 137 1.58 7.23 4.63
N SER A 138 1.69 8.56 4.54
CA SER A 138 2.69 9.23 3.71
C SER A 138 4.11 8.85 4.14
N GLY A 139 4.42 8.93 5.43
CA GLY A 139 5.75 8.58 5.95
C GLY A 139 6.12 7.12 5.68
N VAL A 140 5.20 6.17 5.88
CA VAL A 140 5.43 4.75 5.62
C VAL A 140 5.62 4.49 4.11
N VAL A 141 4.78 5.08 3.24
CA VAL A 141 4.93 4.96 1.78
C VAL A 141 6.28 5.49 1.31
N HIS A 142 6.83 6.54 1.91
CA HIS A 142 8.13 7.10 1.54
C HIS A 142 9.32 6.27 2.05
N HIS A 143 9.22 5.63 3.21
CA HIS A 143 10.39 5.10 3.92
C HIS A 143 10.40 3.59 4.13
N ALA A 144 9.29 2.88 3.94
CA ALA A 144 9.23 1.42 4.14
C ALA A 144 10.22 0.66 3.26
N HIS A 145 10.60 -0.53 3.70
CA HIS A 145 11.54 -1.45 3.03
C HIS A 145 10.85 -2.62 2.31
N CYS A 146 9.54 -2.68 2.36
CA CYS A 146 8.69 -3.66 1.66
C CYS A 146 7.54 -2.94 0.95
N PRO A 147 6.73 -3.61 0.13
CA PRO A 147 5.51 -3.04 -0.45
C PRO A 147 4.60 -2.45 0.62
N VAL A 148 3.95 -1.32 0.31
CA VAL A 148 3.01 -0.64 1.20
C VAL A 148 1.64 -0.58 0.55
N ALA A 149 0.63 -1.13 1.22
CA ALA A 149 -0.76 -0.97 0.84
C ALA A 149 -1.39 0.20 1.59
N VAL A 150 -1.95 1.14 0.86
CA VAL A 150 -2.74 2.26 1.38
C VAL A 150 -4.20 1.98 1.10
N ILE A 151 -5.00 1.89 2.15
CA ILE A 151 -6.40 1.52 2.05
C ILE A 151 -7.24 2.78 2.10
N HIS A 152 -7.95 3.03 1.00
CA HIS A 152 -8.88 4.11 0.81
C HIS A 152 -10.31 3.64 1.02
N GLY A 153 -11.16 4.54 1.53
CA GLY A 153 -12.54 4.20 1.84
C GLY A 153 -12.71 3.53 3.21
N GLU A 154 -13.94 3.48 3.67
CA GLU A 154 -14.31 2.88 4.96
C GLU A 154 -15.04 1.54 4.76
N ASN A 155 -15.56 1.31 3.56
CA ASN A 155 -16.27 0.10 3.19
C ASN A 155 -15.68 -0.44 1.88
N LEU A 156 -14.95 -1.53 1.98
CA LEU A 156 -14.45 -2.25 0.82
C LEU A 156 -15.48 -3.31 0.41
N PRO A 157 -15.80 -3.43 -0.89
CA PRO A 157 -16.71 -4.47 -1.34
C PRO A 157 -16.10 -5.86 -1.11
N GLU A 158 -16.89 -6.76 -0.52
CA GLU A 158 -16.54 -8.18 -0.46
C GLU A 158 -16.58 -8.76 -1.88
N HIS A 159 -15.56 -9.57 -2.23
CA HIS A 159 -15.48 -10.25 -3.54
C HIS A 159 -15.56 -9.29 -4.76
N ASP A 160 -14.80 -8.20 -4.73
CA ASP A 160 -14.69 -7.29 -5.88
C ASP A 160 -14.10 -8.02 -7.08
N LYS A 161 -14.88 -8.11 -8.16
CA LYS A 161 -14.49 -8.79 -9.41
C LYS A 161 -13.90 -7.86 -10.46
N ARG A 162 -13.75 -6.57 -10.13
CA ARG A 162 -13.08 -5.63 -10.99
C ARG A 162 -11.59 -5.98 -11.11
N PRO A 163 -10.94 -5.66 -12.23
CA PRO A 163 -9.54 -6.00 -12.48
C PRO A 163 -8.58 -5.35 -11.47
N VAL A 164 -7.39 -5.93 -11.37
CA VAL A 164 -6.22 -5.26 -10.80
C VAL A 164 -5.62 -4.34 -11.87
N LEU A 165 -5.33 -3.08 -11.54
CA LEU A 165 -4.67 -2.12 -12.42
C LEU A 165 -3.20 -2.00 -12.06
N VAL A 166 -2.29 -2.12 -13.04
CA VAL A 166 -0.86 -1.86 -12.84
C VAL A 166 -0.35 -0.78 -13.77
N GLY A 167 0.41 0.17 -13.21
CA GLY A 167 1.15 1.18 -13.99
C GLY A 167 2.52 0.67 -14.39
N ILE A 168 2.79 0.62 -15.70
CA ILE A 168 4.04 0.11 -16.29
C ILE A 168 4.75 1.23 -17.04
N ASP A 169 5.99 1.51 -16.67
CA ASP A 169 6.85 2.48 -17.35
C ASP A 169 8.19 1.87 -17.81
N GLY A 170 8.40 0.57 -17.59
CA GLY A 170 9.63 -0.14 -17.92
C GLY A 170 10.78 0.13 -16.96
N SER A 171 10.54 0.79 -15.82
CA SER A 171 11.52 0.92 -14.73
C SER A 171 11.59 -0.37 -13.90
N ARG A 172 12.69 -0.55 -13.17
CA ARG A 172 12.85 -1.67 -12.24
C ARG A 172 11.77 -1.72 -11.15
N ALA A 173 11.28 -0.55 -10.73
CA ALA A 173 10.20 -0.48 -9.76
C ALA A 173 8.86 -0.90 -10.37
N SER A 174 8.64 -0.64 -11.66
CA SER A 174 7.43 -1.13 -12.35
C SER A 174 7.50 -2.63 -12.66
N GLU A 175 8.69 -3.24 -12.80
CA GLU A 175 8.82 -4.70 -12.89
C GLU A 175 8.34 -5.38 -11.60
N LEU A 176 8.73 -4.84 -10.43
CA LEU A 176 8.23 -5.33 -9.15
C LEU A 176 6.72 -5.12 -9.00
N ALA A 177 6.22 -3.95 -9.44
CA ALA A 177 4.77 -3.69 -9.44
C ALA A 177 4.02 -4.68 -10.34
N THR A 178 4.57 -5.00 -11.50
CA THR A 178 4.01 -6.01 -12.42
C THR A 178 3.97 -7.39 -11.77
N ALA A 179 5.06 -7.81 -11.10
CA ALA A 179 5.11 -9.07 -10.36
C ALA A 179 4.00 -9.17 -9.30
N ILE A 180 3.85 -8.12 -8.48
CA ILE A 180 2.81 -8.04 -7.45
C ILE A 180 1.42 -8.07 -8.09
N ALA A 181 1.19 -7.29 -9.15
CA ALA A 181 -0.11 -7.19 -9.80
C ALA A 181 -0.58 -8.51 -10.42
N PHE A 182 0.32 -9.29 -11.01
CA PHE A 182 0.00 -10.63 -11.50
C PHE A 182 -0.34 -11.60 -10.38
N ASP A 183 0.44 -11.61 -9.27
CA ASP A 183 0.16 -12.45 -8.11
C ASP A 183 -1.20 -12.09 -7.49
N GLU A 184 -1.51 -10.79 -7.36
CA GLU A 184 -2.79 -10.29 -6.88
C GLU A 184 -3.96 -10.66 -7.79
N ALA A 185 -3.82 -10.47 -9.09
CA ALA A 185 -4.87 -10.81 -10.06
C ALA A 185 -5.16 -12.32 -10.07
N SER A 186 -4.11 -13.15 -10.07
CA SER A 186 -4.20 -14.61 -10.01
C SER A 186 -4.93 -15.07 -8.74
N ARG A 187 -4.50 -14.62 -7.56
CA ARG A 187 -5.10 -15.01 -6.27
C ARG A 187 -6.55 -14.56 -6.13
N ARG A 188 -6.88 -13.38 -6.64
CA ARG A 188 -8.26 -12.84 -6.63
C ARG A 188 -9.14 -13.46 -7.71
N GLY A 189 -8.56 -14.14 -8.70
CA GLY A 189 -9.26 -14.69 -9.86
C GLY A 189 -9.94 -13.59 -10.67
N VAL A 190 -9.22 -12.49 -10.95
CA VAL A 190 -9.70 -11.32 -11.69
C VAL A 190 -8.74 -10.96 -12.83
N PRO A 191 -9.21 -10.24 -13.87
CA PRO A 191 -8.32 -9.76 -14.93
C PRO A 191 -7.27 -8.76 -14.42
N LEU A 192 -6.19 -8.59 -15.18
CA LEU A 192 -5.17 -7.58 -15.00
C LEU A 192 -5.29 -6.51 -16.07
N MET A 193 -5.47 -5.24 -15.70
CA MET A 193 -5.31 -4.08 -16.56
C MET A 193 -3.87 -3.59 -16.50
N ALA A 194 -3.12 -3.73 -17.56
CA ALA A 194 -1.74 -3.28 -17.69
C ALA A 194 -1.70 -1.97 -18.46
N LEU A 195 -1.46 -0.87 -17.75
CA LEU A 195 -1.47 0.49 -18.29
C LEU A 195 -0.06 1.03 -18.48
N HIS A 196 0.29 1.38 -19.72
CA HIS A 196 1.45 2.19 -20.04
C HIS A 196 1.01 3.58 -20.51
N VAL A 197 1.62 4.63 -19.95
CA VAL A 197 1.31 6.02 -20.31
C VAL A 197 2.57 6.68 -20.85
N TRP A 198 2.48 7.17 -22.07
CA TRP A 198 3.55 7.94 -22.71
C TRP A 198 3.41 9.43 -22.33
N ALA A 199 4.31 9.91 -21.46
CA ALA A 199 4.19 11.21 -20.80
C ALA A 199 4.62 12.41 -21.64
N ASP A 200 5.41 12.21 -22.71
CA ASP A 200 6.12 13.30 -23.41
C ASP A 200 5.40 13.78 -24.71
N ALA A 201 4.23 13.27 -25.01
CA ALA A 201 3.53 13.60 -26.24
C ALA A 201 2.14 14.21 -25.99
N ASP A 202 1.99 15.49 -26.32
CA ASP A 202 0.66 16.06 -26.58
C ASP A 202 0.20 15.58 -27.97
N MET A 203 -0.60 14.54 -27.98
CA MET A 203 -1.07 13.91 -29.20
C MET A 203 -1.90 14.84 -30.09
N SER A 204 -2.39 15.95 -29.57
CA SER A 204 -3.17 16.94 -30.33
C SER A 204 -2.31 17.71 -31.36
N ILE A 205 -1.00 17.78 -31.14
CA ILE A 205 -0.05 18.52 -31.99
C ILE A 205 0.90 17.60 -32.78
N VAL A 206 0.85 16.28 -32.53
CA VAL A 206 1.72 15.31 -33.22
C VAL A 206 1.12 14.95 -34.57
N PRO A 207 1.89 15.01 -35.68
CA PRO A 207 1.44 14.54 -37.00
C PRO A 207 1.00 13.06 -36.96
N SER A 208 0.00 12.68 -37.73
CA SER A 208 -0.60 11.35 -37.70
C SER A 208 0.37 10.17 -37.92
N MET A 209 1.42 10.38 -38.74
CA MET A 209 2.44 9.35 -38.96
C MET A 209 3.37 9.19 -37.75
N GLU A 210 3.69 10.26 -37.04
CA GLU A 210 4.49 10.21 -35.81
C GLU A 210 3.67 9.64 -34.66
N ALA A 211 2.37 9.95 -34.59
CA ALA A 211 1.44 9.38 -33.61
C ALA A 211 1.38 7.84 -33.70
N ALA A 212 1.30 7.28 -34.91
CA ALA A 212 1.28 5.83 -35.11
C ALA A 212 2.60 5.17 -34.68
N ALA A 213 3.75 5.82 -34.92
CA ALA A 213 5.04 5.33 -34.49
C ALA A 213 5.20 5.36 -32.95
N LEU A 214 4.72 6.42 -32.31
CA LEU A 214 4.69 6.53 -30.84
C LEU A 214 3.77 5.47 -30.20
N GLN A 215 2.60 5.26 -30.78
CA GLN A 215 1.68 4.21 -30.35
C GLN A 215 2.36 2.85 -30.40
N GLN A 216 3.00 2.51 -31.51
CA GLN A 216 3.67 1.24 -31.71
C GLN A 216 4.87 1.07 -30.74
N ALA A 217 5.63 2.12 -30.49
CA ALA A 217 6.72 2.11 -29.53
C ALA A 217 6.20 1.85 -28.10
N ALA A 218 5.11 2.49 -27.69
CA ALA A 218 4.48 2.30 -26.39
C ALA A 218 3.91 0.88 -26.22
N GLU A 219 3.27 0.33 -27.26
CA GLU A 219 2.79 -1.05 -27.30
C GLU A 219 3.94 -2.06 -27.18
N THR A 220 5.09 -1.76 -27.81
CA THR A 220 6.29 -2.61 -27.72
C THR A 220 6.83 -2.62 -26.27
N VAL A 221 6.98 -1.47 -25.63
CA VAL A 221 7.41 -1.37 -24.23
C VAL A 221 6.48 -2.17 -23.31
N LEU A 222 5.18 -2.04 -23.52
CA LEU A 222 4.19 -2.77 -22.72
C LEU A 222 4.28 -4.28 -22.96
N ALA A 223 4.42 -4.70 -24.23
CA ALA A 223 4.55 -6.10 -24.59
C ALA A 223 5.83 -6.74 -23.99
N GLU A 224 6.96 -6.04 -24.09
CA GLU A 224 8.24 -6.48 -23.50
C GLU A 224 8.15 -6.59 -21.97
N SER A 225 7.51 -5.61 -21.31
CA SER A 225 7.33 -5.63 -19.86
C SER A 225 6.42 -6.75 -19.36
N LEU A 226 5.52 -7.24 -20.21
CA LEU A 226 4.58 -8.32 -19.90
C LEU A 226 5.09 -9.70 -20.38
N ALA A 227 6.18 -9.72 -21.17
CA ALA A 227 6.75 -10.97 -21.66
C ALA A 227 7.18 -11.90 -20.51
N GLY A 228 6.84 -13.18 -20.61
CA GLY A 228 7.11 -14.20 -19.59
C GLY A 228 6.13 -14.20 -18.40
N TRP A 229 5.45 -13.10 -18.10
CA TRP A 229 4.45 -13.08 -17.02
C TRP A 229 3.19 -13.86 -17.40
N GLN A 230 2.71 -13.75 -18.64
CA GLN A 230 1.57 -14.51 -19.13
C GLN A 230 1.85 -16.02 -19.21
N GLU A 231 3.11 -16.42 -19.41
CA GLU A 231 3.51 -17.83 -19.33
C GLU A 231 3.49 -18.35 -17.89
N ARG A 232 3.86 -17.50 -16.94
CA ARG A 232 3.88 -17.83 -15.49
C ARG A 232 2.48 -17.82 -14.86
N TYR A 233 1.58 -16.98 -15.38
CA TYR A 233 0.20 -16.81 -14.90
C TYR A 233 -0.79 -16.96 -16.07
N PRO A 234 -0.90 -18.17 -16.65
CA PRO A 234 -1.73 -18.38 -17.83
C PRO A 234 -3.23 -18.20 -17.59
N GLU A 235 -3.66 -18.26 -16.31
CA GLU A 235 -5.04 -18.05 -15.90
C GLU A 235 -5.42 -16.56 -15.80
N VAL A 236 -4.46 -15.64 -15.82
CA VAL A 236 -4.73 -14.20 -15.72
C VAL A 236 -4.98 -13.61 -17.10
N GLU A 237 -6.21 -13.15 -17.32
CA GLU A 237 -6.56 -12.37 -18.51
C GLU A 237 -5.93 -10.97 -18.44
N VAL A 238 -5.11 -10.60 -19.44
CA VAL A 238 -4.40 -9.32 -19.45
C VAL A 238 -5.00 -8.38 -20.48
N GLN A 239 -5.54 -7.24 -20.00
CA GLN A 239 -5.99 -6.12 -20.83
C GLN A 239 -4.86 -5.11 -20.95
N ARG A 240 -4.34 -4.89 -22.14
CA ARG A 240 -3.26 -3.94 -22.42
C ARG A 240 -3.84 -2.60 -22.79
N LEU A 241 -3.41 -1.56 -22.07
CA LEU A 241 -3.85 -0.18 -22.27
C LEU A 241 -2.64 0.71 -22.52
N VAL A 242 -2.66 1.46 -23.60
CA VAL A 242 -1.70 2.50 -23.91
C VAL A 242 -2.43 3.83 -23.94
N GLU A 243 -1.98 4.75 -23.12
CA GLU A 243 -2.54 6.09 -22.98
C GLU A 243 -1.47 7.15 -23.11
N PHE A 244 -1.87 8.38 -23.36
CA PHE A 244 -0.99 9.53 -23.53
C PHE A 244 -1.33 10.58 -22.47
N GLU A 245 -0.48 11.59 -22.32
CA GLU A 245 -0.60 12.69 -21.36
C GLU A 245 -0.03 12.39 -19.97
N ASN A 246 -0.77 12.78 -18.91
CA ASN A 246 -0.29 12.68 -17.54
C ASN A 246 -0.53 11.27 -16.93
N PRO A 247 0.54 10.52 -16.58
CA PRO A 247 0.40 9.15 -16.06
C PRO A 247 -0.45 9.05 -14.79
N ALA A 248 -0.34 10.01 -13.87
CA ALA A 248 -1.13 9.97 -12.64
C ALA A 248 -2.62 10.15 -12.92
N SER A 249 -2.97 11.06 -13.84
CA SER A 249 -4.38 11.29 -14.24
C SER A 249 -4.98 10.07 -14.92
N GLN A 250 -4.23 9.39 -15.79
CA GLN A 250 -4.68 8.19 -16.46
C GLN A 250 -4.85 7.02 -15.50
N LEU A 251 -3.90 6.82 -14.57
CA LEU A 251 -4.03 5.80 -13.52
C LEU A 251 -5.25 6.05 -12.64
N LEU A 252 -5.50 7.28 -12.22
CA LEU A 252 -6.67 7.64 -11.42
C LEU A 252 -7.97 7.41 -12.17
N ARG A 253 -8.04 7.77 -13.46
CA ARG A 253 -9.21 7.52 -14.31
C ARG A 253 -9.52 6.02 -14.44
N HIS A 254 -8.52 5.20 -14.73
CA HIS A 254 -8.70 3.76 -14.85
C HIS A 254 -8.96 3.07 -13.51
N SER A 255 -8.48 3.65 -12.40
CA SER A 255 -8.71 3.10 -11.05
C SER A 255 -10.19 3.06 -10.64
N GLU A 256 -11.05 3.89 -11.24
CA GLU A 256 -12.49 3.86 -11.00
C GLU A 256 -13.13 2.51 -11.36
N ASN A 257 -12.55 1.81 -12.32
CA ASN A 257 -12.97 0.49 -12.78
C ASN A 257 -12.07 -0.66 -12.28
N ALA A 258 -11.21 -0.40 -11.32
CA ALA A 258 -10.31 -1.39 -10.72
C ALA A 258 -10.69 -1.71 -9.27
N SER A 259 -10.31 -2.90 -8.80
CA SER A 259 -10.44 -3.31 -7.40
C SER A 259 -9.20 -2.97 -6.57
N LEU A 260 -8.05 -2.85 -7.26
CA LEU A 260 -6.74 -2.61 -6.68
C LEU A 260 -5.87 -1.89 -7.71
N VAL A 261 -5.05 -0.94 -7.27
CA VAL A 261 -4.02 -0.30 -8.11
C VAL A 261 -2.64 -0.68 -7.58
N VAL A 262 -1.73 -1.08 -8.48
CA VAL A 262 -0.34 -1.37 -8.14
C VAL A 262 0.57 -0.45 -8.95
N VAL A 263 1.47 0.26 -8.25
CA VAL A 263 2.44 1.18 -8.88
C VAL A 263 3.84 0.96 -8.31
N GLY A 264 4.85 1.18 -9.11
CA GLY A 264 6.23 1.22 -8.63
C GLY A 264 6.48 2.43 -7.72
N SER A 265 7.41 2.34 -6.78
CA SER A 265 7.77 3.49 -5.94
C SER A 265 8.42 4.64 -6.71
N HIS A 266 9.07 4.35 -7.83
CA HIS A 266 9.73 5.33 -8.72
C HIS A 266 9.53 4.93 -10.18
N GLY A 267 9.63 5.90 -11.08
CA GLY A 267 9.63 5.69 -12.52
C GLY A 267 10.99 5.98 -13.16
N ARG A 268 11.04 6.02 -14.51
CA ARG A 268 12.24 6.29 -15.33
C ARG A 268 12.94 7.60 -15.02
N GLY A 269 12.20 8.63 -14.55
CA GLY A 269 12.72 9.99 -14.27
C GLY A 269 13.15 10.22 -12.83
N GLY A 270 13.26 9.19 -11.99
CA GLY A 270 13.60 9.33 -10.58
C GLY A 270 15.01 9.89 -10.38
N PHE A 271 15.12 11.10 -9.81
CA PHE A 271 16.43 11.63 -9.38
C PHE A 271 16.97 10.78 -8.23
N ALA A 272 18.28 10.52 -8.24
CA ALA A 272 18.95 9.84 -7.15
C ALA A 272 18.70 10.58 -5.81
N GLY A 273 18.07 9.89 -4.85
CA GLY A 273 17.70 10.45 -3.56
C GLY A 273 16.22 10.78 -3.37
N MET A 274 15.39 10.72 -4.40
CA MET A 274 13.93 10.80 -4.20
C MET A 274 13.41 9.52 -3.56
N LEU A 275 12.64 9.65 -2.49
CA LEU A 275 12.09 8.53 -1.73
C LEU A 275 10.82 7.93 -2.38
N LEU A 276 10.12 8.72 -3.19
CA LEU A 276 8.90 8.33 -3.89
C LEU A 276 8.74 9.17 -5.18
N GLY A 277 8.28 8.54 -6.26
CA GLY A 277 8.00 9.20 -7.53
C GLY A 277 6.72 10.05 -7.48
N SER A 278 6.64 11.07 -8.37
CA SER A 278 5.47 11.96 -8.45
C SER A 278 4.18 11.22 -8.80
N VAL A 279 4.23 10.27 -9.71
CA VAL A 279 3.07 9.45 -10.11
C VAL A 279 2.59 8.59 -8.94
N SER A 280 3.50 7.86 -8.30
CA SER A 280 3.19 6.99 -7.16
C SER A 280 2.61 7.79 -5.98
N SER A 281 3.19 8.97 -5.72
CA SER A 281 2.69 9.89 -4.70
C SER A 281 1.28 10.38 -5.03
N ALA A 282 1.03 10.83 -6.25
CA ALA A 282 -0.27 11.32 -6.68
C ALA A 282 -1.36 10.23 -6.60
N VAL A 283 -1.04 9.01 -7.07
CA VAL A 283 -1.95 7.86 -7.00
C VAL A 283 -2.24 7.47 -5.56
N ALA A 284 -1.20 7.35 -4.71
CA ALA A 284 -1.38 7.03 -3.29
C ALA A 284 -2.20 8.07 -2.53
N HIS A 285 -2.23 9.33 -2.97
CA HIS A 285 -3.02 10.39 -2.35
C HIS A 285 -4.47 10.44 -2.84
N ALA A 286 -4.70 10.27 -4.14
CA ALA A 286 -5.97 10.62 -4.79
C ALA A 286 -6.85 9.42 -5.18
N CYS A 287 -6.30 8.22 -5.19
CA CYS A 287 -7.04 7.00 -5.52
C CYS A 287 -8.17 6.75 -4.51
N GLN A 288 -9.26 6.12 -4.96
CA GLN A 288 -10.40 5.78 -4.11
C GLN A 288 -10.50 4.28 -3.81
N VAL A 289 -9.66 3.48 -4.44
CA VAL A 289 -9.52 2.04 -4.19
C VAL A 289 -8.17 1.75 -3.52
N PRO A 290 -7.95 0.56 -2.94
CA PRO A 290 -6.67 0.17 -2.39
C PRO A 290 -5.51 0.39 -3.37
N VAL A 291 -4.38 0.89 -2.87
CA VAL A 291 -3.17 1.10 -3.68
C VAL A 291 -2.00 0.38 -3.05
N ILE A 292 -1.33 -0.48 -3.80
CA ILE A 292 -0.03 -1.03 -3.41
C ILE A 292 1.08 -0.25 -4.10
N VAL A 293 1.96 0.34 -3.31
CA VAL A 293 3.21 0.94 -3.78
C VAL A 293 4.31 -0.10 -3.66
N ALA A 294 4.77 -0.61 -4.78
CA ALA A 294 5.81 -1.62 -4.85
C ALA A 294 7.18 -1.02 -4.51
N ARG A 295 7.76 -1.48 -3.42
CA ARG A 295 9.10 -1.08 -2.94
C ARG A 295 9.94 -2.30 -2.67
N GLN A 296 11.23 -2.15 -2.92
CA GLN A 296 12.25 -3.14 -2.57
C GLN A 296 13.44 -2.41 -1.95
N ARG A 297 14.15 -3.09 -1.05
CA ARG A 297 15.42 -2.60 -0.46
C ARG A 297 16.44 -2.21 -1.51
#